data_160680f6759943c0d3c86706b7c6d7f6
#
_entry.id   160680f6759943c0d3c86706b7c6d7f6
#
_cell.length_a   1.000
_cell.length_b   1.000
_cell.length_c   1.000
_cell.angle_alpha   90.00
_cell.angle_beta   90.00
_cell.angle_gamma   90.00
#
_symmetry.space_group_name_H-M   'P 1'
#
loop_
_entity.id
_entity.type
_entity.pdbx_description
1 polymer ?
#
loop_
_entity_poly.entity_id
_entity_poly.type
_entity_poly.pdbx_seq_one_letter_code
_entity_poly.pdbx_strand_id
1 'polypeptide(L)'
;FQSSAIGETELFFEGSDQNSAAYQKFTKSHPECIVNTETNIYRSTNEIISALLTGEFPYDTFVMTTTSFDIKKLMKKGYCADLSESPVIQKELEQMYEPIQQQLTYEGKLYGAPFYCYIGYYAYRPDAWEAAGLTQEDVPTSFTELLDFLEAWVERIIDEPEDDISVCNAFASEAYGEDSYISYLVDHLIQNYIMDYNYANKPLRFDTPLFRNLLERCEKIGADLYLFEPRVKGDFALFEDLYGMRELAHLIPLRMTNEQPVLIKASLYTGFLNARGQHQELATEYLEAVVTCVAPEMGAYLYRDAEPVENPDFRRAMDKLQAEIDDAEKKLATSTEMEPVERHTLQDQVDVMKREWEQMSMSEERYLVSENDLRLYRNYGDNLYFQAPSIFDPSTEDGQNMKQLRDRFCTGNLSADQFISRLDELAWILEQEGQQ
;
A
#
# COMPACT_ATOMS: atom_id res chain seq x y z
N PHE A 1 28.52 36.84 22.57
CA PHE A 1 27.36 37.07 23.44
C PHE A 1 26.40 35.95 23.21
N GLN A 2 26.54 34.86 23.97
CA GLN A 2 25.52 33.84 24.14
C GLN A 2 24.41 34.45 24.98
N SER A 3 23.29 34.75 24.36
CA SER A 3 22.02 34.92 25.04
C SER A 3 21.59 33.51 25.47
N SER A 4 21.79 33.19 26.73
CA SER A 4 21.16 32.04 27.36
C SER A 4 19.65 32.31 27.36
N ALA A 5 18.95 31.82 26.38
CA ALA A 5 17.50 31.75 26.37
C ALA A 5 17.10 30.81 27.52
N ILE A 6 16.38 31.35 28.49
CA ILE A 6 15.90 30.63 29.66
C ILE A 6 14.73 29.76 29.18
N GLY A 7 14.93 28.43 29.20
CA GLY A 7 13.84 27.48 29.25
C GLY A 7 13.27 26.99 27.92
N GLU A 8 14.04 26.98 26.83
CA GLU A 8 13.59 26.30 25.59
C GLU A 8 13.84 24.79 25.72
N THR A 9 12.79 24.00 25.69
CA THR A 9 12.87 22.53 25.62
C THR A 9 13.14 22.12 24.20
N GLU A 10 14.24 21.41 23.95
CA GLU A 10 14.57 20.87 22.65
C GLU A 10 14.00 19.45 22.51
N LEU A 11 13.13 19.25 21.52
CA LEU A 11 12.50 17.98 21.20
C LEU A 11 13.02 17.45 19.89
N PHE A 12 13.20 16.15 19.81
CA PHE A 12 13.72 15.46 18.63
C PHE A 12 12.67 14.49 18.10
N PHE A 13 12.11 14.79 16.93
CA PHE A 13 11.12 13.97 16.25
C PHE A 13 11.65 13.44 14.93
N GLU A 14 12.04 12.18 14.90
CA GLU A 14 12.47 11.50 13.68
C GLU A 14 11.25 11.22 12.80
N GLY A 15 11.38 11.44 11.48
CA GLY A 15 10.29 11.23 10.50
C GLY A 15 9.25 12.34 10.44
N SER A 16 9.44 13.46 11.14
CA SER A 16 8.52 14.61 11.12
C SER A 16 8.78 15.53 9.94
N ASP A 17 7.71 15.97 9.28
CA ASP A 17 7.75 17.04 8.28
C ASP A 17 7.29 18.34 8.92
N GLN A 18 8.12 19.40 8.83
CA GLN A 18 7.80 20.75 9.33
C GLN A 18 6.57 21.38 8.63
N ASN A 19 6.22 20.89 7.46
CA ASN A 19 5.03 21.33 6.73
C ASN A 19 3.76 20.55 7.14
N SER A 20 3.90 19.49 7.93
CA SER A 20 2.76 18.68 8.36
C SER A 20 1.82 19.45 9.28
N ALA A 21 0.52 19.17 9.18
CA ALA A 21 -0.49 19.76 10.05
C ALA A 21 -0.24 19.43 11.53
N ALA A 22 0.29 18.24 11.81
CA ALA A 22 0.67 17.80 13.14
C ALA A 22 1.77 18.66 13.74
N TYR A 23 2.86 18.89 13.00
CA TYR A 23 3.96 19.76 13.41
C TYR A 23 3.47 21.19 13.68
N GLN A 24 2.70 21.77 12.75
CA GLN A 24 2.17 23.12 12.90
C GLN A 24 1.21 23.25 14.09
N LYS A 25 0.36 22.25 14.33
CA LYS A 25 -0.53 22.22 15.48
C LYS A 25 0.27 22.19 16.79
N PHE A 26 1.25 21.28 16.87
CA PHE A 26 2.07 21.11 18.06
C PHE A 26 2.89 22.37 18.39
N THR A 27 3.64 22.91 17.41
CA THR A 27 4.47 24.10 17.62
C THR A 27 3.66 25.37 17.94
N LYS A 28 2.43 25.44 17.44
CA LYS A 28 1.50 26.51 17.81
C LYS A 28 1.04 26.41 19.28
N SER A 29 0.86 25.21 19.80
CA SER A 29 0.46 24.95 21.19
C SER A 29 1.64 25.08 22.16
N HIS A 30 2.87 24.80 21.68
CA HIS A 30 4.11 24.80 22.46
C HIS A 30 5.17 25.73 21.83
N PRO A 31 4.93 27.05 21.81
CA PRO A 31 5.86 28.01 21.20
C PRO A 31 7.20 28.12 21.94
N GLU A 32 7.28 27.61 23.17
CA GLU A 32 8.49 27.50 23.99
C GLU A 32 9.38 26.31 23.59
N CYS A 33 8.87 25.37 22.78
CA CYS A 33 9.60 24.20 22.37
C CYS A 33 10.32 24.46 21.03
N ILE A 34 11.58 24.03 20.94
CA ILE A 34 12.30 23.90 19.69
C ILE A 34 12.15 22.46 19.23
N VAL A 35 11.47 22.27 18.10
CA VAL A 35 11.28 20.93 17.52
C VAL A 35 12.31 20.70 16.43
N ASN A 36 13.21 19.76 16.67
CA ASN A 36 14.22 19.34 15.74
C ASN A 36 13.73 18.12 14.93
N THR A 37 13.61 18.29 13.63
CA THR A 37 13.10 17.27 12.69
C THR A 37 14.18 16.78 11.74
N GLU A 38 15.46 16.93 12.08
CA GLU A 38 16.55 16.42 11.24
C GLU A 38 16.47 14.91 11.10
N THR A 39 15.96 14.45 9.96
CA THR A 39 15.65 13.04 9.68
C THR A 39 16.81 12.28 9.05
N ASN A 40 17.94 12.95 8.76
CA ASN A 40 19.01 12.39 7.92
C ASN A 40 20.17 11.72 8.68
N ILE A 41 20.08 11.56 10.00
CA ILE A 41 21.14 10.92 10.79
C ILE A 41 21.18 9.41 10.53
N TYR A 42 19.98 8.79 10.38
CA TYR A 42 19.83 7.38 10.11
C TYR A 42 19.38 7.14 8.68
N ARG A 43 20.18 6.33 7.94
CA ARG A 43 19.94 6.05 6.52
C ARG A 43 19.08 4.81 6.27
N SER A 44 18.90 3.99 7.31
CA SER A 44 18.14 2.75 7.20
C SER A 44 17.44 2.41 8.53
N THR A 45 16.40 1.58 8.44
CA THR A 45 15.71 1.01 9.60
C THR A 45 16.67 0.26 10.52
N ASN A 46 17.66 -0.45 9.98
CA ASN A 46 18.65 -1.18 10.74
C ASN A 46 19.54 -0.26 11.60
N GLU A 47 19.87 0.93 11.10
CA GLU A 47 20.58 1.94 11.89
C GLU A 47 19.75 2.48 13.04
N ILE A 48 18.46 2.75 12.82
CA ILE A 48 17.53 3.16 13.89
C ILE A 48 17.45 2.08 14.98
N ILE A 49 17.26 0.84 14.58
CA ILE A 49 17.20 -0.31 15.51
C ILE A 49 18.50 -0.45 16.29
N SER A 50 19.63 -0.33 15.62
CA SER A 50 20.95 -0.39 16.27
C SER A 50 21.11 0.72 17.31
N ALA A 51 20.71 1.94 16.99
CA ALA A 51 20.77 3.07 17.91
C ALA A 51 19.81 2.92 19.10
N LEU A 52 18.59 2.38 18.87
CA LEU A 52 17.66 2.03 19.94
C LEU A 52 18.23 0.95 20.87
N LEU A 53 18.90 -0.07 20.31
CA LEU A 53 19.55 -1.14 21.04
C LEU A 53 20.68 -0.62 21.95
N THR A 54 21.56 0.22 21.41
CA THR A 54 22.70 0.78 22.15
C THR A 54 22.30 1.88 23.12
N GLY A 55 21.06 2.43 22.98
CA GLY A 55 20.60 3.57 23.76
C GLY A 55 21.18 4.90 23.28
N GLU A 56 21.71 4.94 22.07
CA GLU A 56 22.29 6.13 21.42
C GLU A 56 21.27 6.87 20.54
N PHE A 57 20.03 6.38 20.45
CA PHE A 57 18.98 7.02 19.68
C PHE A 57 18.53 8.33 20.35
N PRO A 58 18.78 9.50 19.74
CA PRO A 58 18.62 10.78 20.42
C PRO A 58 17.18 11.32 20.34
N TYR A 59 16.32 10.71 19.52
CA TYR A 59 14.96 11.21 19.27
C TYR A 59 13.97 10.73 20.31
N ASP A 60 12.99 11.57 20.63
CA ASP A 60 11.88 11.24 21.53
C ASP A 60 10.82 10.38 20.85
N THR A 61 10.68 10.52 19.51
CA THR A 61 9.80 9.70 18.68
C THR A 61 10.55 9.13 17.48
N PHE A 62 10.00 8.11 16.86
CA PHE A 62 10.47 7.55 15.59
C PHE A 62 9.31 6.99 14.77
N VAL A 63 9.49 6.89 13.46
CA VAL A 63 8.52 6.33 12.53
C VAL A 63 9.01 4.99 11.99
N MET A 64 8.13 4.00 11.98
CA MET A 64 8.38 2.70 11.36
C MET A 64 7.21 2.27 10.50
N THR A 65 7.50 1.43 9.51
CA THR A 65 6.48 0.73 8.73
C THR A 65 6.51 -0.76 9.03
N THR A 66 5.36 -1.41 8.91
CA THR A 66 5.27 -2.87 9.07
C THR A 66 6.07 -3.65 8.04
N THR A 67 6.38 -3.03 6.89
CA THR A 67 7.20 -3.62 5.83
C THR A 67 8.70 -3.43 6.04
N SER A 68 9.11 -2.52 6.92
CA SER A 68 10.54 -2.28 7.19
C SER A 68 11.03 -2.96 8.45
N PHE A 69 10.15 -3.27 9.40
CA PHE A 69 10.52 -3.97 10.61
C PHE A 69 9.33 -4.69 11.28
N ASP A 70 9.63 -5.73 12.05
CA ASP A 70 8.66 -6.40 12.91
C ASP A 70 8.32 -5.53 14.14
N ILE A 71 7.26 -4.75 14.03
CA ILE A 71 6.80 -3.81 15.07
C ILE A 71 6.55 -4.54 16.41
N LYS A 72 6.07 -5.79 16.38
CA LYS A 72 5.86 -6.58 17.60
C LYS A 72 7.17 -6.85 18.36
N LYS A 73 8.27 -7.04 17.64
CA LYS A 73 9.59 -7.18 18.26
C LYS A 73 10.05 -5.90 18.96
N LEU A 74 9.75 -4.71 18.40
CA LEU A 74 10.07 -3.43 19.07
C LEU A 74 9.34 -3.30 20.41
N MET A 75 8.04 -3.61 20.41
CA MET A 75 7.22 -3.58 21.63
C MET A 75 7.72 -4.59 22.66
N LYS A 76 7.90 -5.85 22.25
CA LYS A 76 8.38 -6.95 23.12
C LYS A 76 9.74 -6.62 23.77
N LYS A 77 10.63 -5.98 23.03
CA LYS A 77 11.96 -5.59 23.52
C LYS A 77 11.97 -4.30 24.36
N GLY A 78 10.82 -3.62 24.47
CA GLY A 78 10.68 -2.42 25.29
C GLY A 78 11.35 -1.17 24.71
N TYR A 79 11.44 -1.06 23.37
CA TYR A 79 11.96 0.14 22.71
C TYR A 79 10.88 1.21 22.54
N CYS A 80 9.62 0.81 22.50
CA CYS A 80 8.48 1.70 22.46
C CYS A 80 7.92 1.93 23.86
N ALA A 81 7.60 3.16 24.21
CA ALA A 81 6.90 3.47 25.44
C ALA A 81 5.38 3.21 25.27
N ASP A 82 4.74 2.92 26.40
CA ASP A 82 3.30 2.67 26.51
C ASP A 82 2.51 3.99 26.32
N LEU A 83 1.60 4.00 25.36
CA LEU A 83 0.70 5.12 25.04
C LEU A 83 -0.73 4.93 25.58
N SER A 84 -0.97 3.90 26.40
CA SER A 84 -2.30 3.57 26.92
C SER A 84 -2.91 4.65 27.81
N GLU A 85 -2.10 5.56 28.35
CA GLU A 85 -2.59 6.69 29.15
C GLU A 85 -3.09 7.87 28.29
N SER A 86 -2.87 7.87 26.95
CA SER A 86 -3.39 8.89 26.05
C SER A 86 -4.84 8.57 25.62
N PRO A 87 -5.84 9.30 26.15
CA PRO A 87 -7.23 9.08 25.72
C PRO A 87 -7.48 9.53 24.27
N VAL A 88 -6.63 10.41 23.75
CA VAL A 88 -6.73 10.90 22.36
C VAL A 88 -6.34 9.77 21.39
N ILE A 89 -5.16 9.16 21.58
CA ILE A 89 -4.69 8.08 20.71
C ILE A 89 -5.61 6.86 20.80
N GLN A 90 -6.06 6.51 22.02
CA GLN A 90 -7.01 5.41 22.21
C GLN A 90 -8.31 5.63 21.41
N LYS A 91 -8.91 6.83 21.55
CA LYS A 91 -10.16 7.17 20.87
C LYS A 91 -10.03 7.11 19.34
N GLU A 92 -8.92 7.61 18.79
CA GLU A 92 -8.69 7.56 17.35
C GLU A 92 -8.51 6.12 16.90
N LEU A 93 -7.72 5.32 17.63
CA LEU A 93 -7.46 3.94 17.28
C LEU A 93 -8.74 3.07 17.33
N GLU A 94 -9.64 3.29 18.27
CA GLU A 94 -10.92 2.58 18.39
C GLU A 94 -11.82 2.73 17.13
N GLN A 95 -11.65 3.81 16.38
CA GLN A 95 -12.39 4.06 15.13
C GLN A 95 -11.76 3.39 13.91
N MET A 96 -10.52 2.92 14.02
CA MET A 96 -9.78 2.27 12.94
C MET A 96 -10.17 0.80 12.77
N TYR A 97 -9.76 0.17 11.66
CA TYR A 97 -9.97 -1.25 11.45
C TYR A 97 -9.28 -2.09 12.53
N GLU A 98 -9.92 -3.19 12.92
CA GLU A 98 -9.45 -4.04 14.02
C GLU A 98 -8.02 -4.57 13.83
N PRO A 99 -7.58 -5.00 12.63
CA PRO A 99 -6.19 -5.43 12.42
C PRO A 99 -5.16 -4.33 12.72
N ILE A 100 -5.48 -3.06 12.48
CA ILE A 100 -4.61 -1.92 12.84
C ILE A 100 -4.48 -1.82 14.35
N GLN A 101 -5.59 -1.90 15.08
CA GLN A 101 -5.59 -1.89 16.54
C GLN A 101 -4.76 -3.03 17.12
N GLN A 102 -4.97 -4.25 16.60
CA GLN A 102 -4.23 -5.44 17.00
C GLN A 102 -2.73 -5.34 16.70
N GLN A 103 -2.36 -4.72 15.57
CA GLN A 103 -0.96 -4.54 15.20
C GLN A 103 -0.20 -3.64 16.18
N LEU A 104 -0.87 -2.64 16.77
CA LEU A 104 -0.26 -1.65 17.66
C LEU A 104 -0.45 -1.95 19.15
N THR A 105 -1.09 -3.08 19.46
CA THR A 105 -1.33 -3.53 20.83
C THR A 105 -0.47 -4.76 21.17
N TYR A 106 0.20 -4.73 22.30
CA TYR A 106 0.98 -5.86 22.84
C TYR A 106 0.72 -5.98 24.34
N GLU A 107 0.39 -7.19 24.83
CA GLU A 107 0.04 -7.48 26.23
C GLU A 107 -1.00 -6.50 26.84
N GLY A 108 -1.99 -6.11 26.02
CA GLY A 108 -3.06 -5.20 26.43
C GLY A 108 -2.66 -3.72 26.52
N LYS A 109 -1.47 -3.36 26.08
CA LYS A 109 -0.95 -2.00 26.06
C LYS A 109 -0.85 -1.47 24.62
N LEU A 110 -1.06 -0.17 24.45
CA LEU A 110 -0.98 0.55 23.20
C LEU A 110 0.41 1.19 23.03
N TYR A 111 1.00 1.06 21.83
CA TYR A 111 2.37 1.52 21.59
C TYR A 111 2.56 2.45 20.40
N GLY A 112 1.58 2.64 19.54
CA GLY A 112 1.80 3.40 18.32
C GLY A 112 0.65 4.33 17.95
N ALA A 113 0.99 5.41 17.23
CA ALA A 113 0.09 6.38 16.64
C ALA A 113 0.15 6.24 15.09
N PRO A 114 -0.77 5.48 14.47
CA PRO A 114 -0.76 5.26 13.03
C PRO A 114 -1.27 6.49 12.29
N PHE A 115 -0.70 6.77 11.11
CA PHE A 115 -1.09 7.92 10.31
C PHE A 115 -1.25 7.63 8.82
N TYR A 116 -0.85 6.44 8.34
CA TYR A 116 -1.08 6.03 6.97
C TYR A 116 -1.09 4.50 6.84
N CYS A 117 -2.04 4.00 6.08
CA CYS A 117 -2.13 2.59 5.73
C CYS A 117 -2.36 2.48 4.22
N TYR A 118 -1.60 1.63 3.55
CA TYR A 118 -1.89 1.27 2.17
C TYR A 118 -1.89 -0.25 2.01
N ILE A 119 -2.66 -0.72 1.04
CA ILE A 119 -2.71 -2.12 0.66
C ILE A 119 -1.90 -2.34 -0.62
N GLY A 120 -1.14 -3.45 -0.64
CA GLY A 120 -0.61 -4.02 -1.87
C GLY A 120 -1.54 -5.16 -2.29
N TYR A 121 -2.02 -5.13 -3.52
CA TYR A 121 -3.00 -6.12 -3.98
C TYR A 121 -2.83 -6.48 -5.44
N TYR A 122 -3.24 -7.68 -5.76
CA TYR A 122 -3.41 -8.13 -7.11
C TYR A 122 -4.79 -7.72 -7.61
N ALA A 123 -4.87 -7.20 -8.82
CA ALA A 123 -6.11 -6.66 -9.34
C ALA A 123 -6.31 -7.04 -10.81
N TYR A 124 -7.56 -7.07 -11.25
CA TYR A 124 -7.89 -7.16 -12.66
C TYR A 124 -8.45 -5.82 -13.18
N ARG A 125 -8.25 -5.57 -14.46
CA ARG A 125 -8.78 -4.40 -15.16
C ARG A 125 -10.10 -4.75 -15.86
N PRO A 126 -11.22 -4.17 -15.44
CA PRO A 126 -12.52 -4.49 -16.04
C PRO A 126 -12.61 -4.23 -17.54
N ASP A 127 -11.98 -3.15 -18.02
CA ASP A 127 -11.94 -2.80 -19.44
C ASP A 127 -11.18 -3.83 -20.30
N ALA A 128 -10.00 -4.26 -19.83
CA ALA A 128 -9.23 -5.31 -20.50
C ALA A 128 -9.92 -6.67 -20.40
N TRP A 129 -10.57 -6.93 -19.25
CA TRP A 129 -11.35 -8.15 -19.01
C TRP A 129 -12.51 -8.30 -19.96
N GLU A 130 -13.30 -7.21 -20.14
CA GLU A 130 -14.41 -7.14 -21.10
C GLU A 130 -13.90 -7.27 -22.55
N ALA A 131 -12.80 -6.58 -22.90
CA ALA A 131 -12.20 -6.67 -24.24
C ALA A 131 -11.75 -8.11 -24.56
N ALA A 132 -11.29 -8.87 -23.56
CA ALA A 132 -10.94 -10.29 -23.70
C ALA A 132 -12.18 -11.22 -23.77
N GLY A 133 -13.39 -10.68 -23.60
CA GLY A 133 -14.64 -11.46 -23.56
C GLY A 133 -14.82 -12.24 -22.26
N LEU A 134 -14.13 -11.83 -21.19
CA LEU A 134 -14.22 -12.42 -19.86
C LEU A 134 -15.29 -11.72 -19.01
N THR A 135 -15.79 -12.42 -18.00
CA THR A 135 -16.81 -11.95 -17.08
C THR A 135 -16.30 -11.96 -15.64
N GLN A 136 -17.06 -11.39 -14.72
CA GLN A 136 -16.71 -11.43 -13.31
C GLN A 136 -16.65 -12.86 -12.74
N GLU A 137 -17.34 -13.83 -13.35
CA GLU A 137 -17.30 -15.23 -12.93
C GLU A 137 -15.97 -15.91 -13.24
N ASP A 138 -15.20 -15.35 -14.18
CA ASP A 138 -13.88 -15.85 -14.58
C ASP A 138 -12.76 -15.32 -13.68
N VAL A 139 -13.06 -14.36 -12.76
CA VAL A 139 -12.06 -13.76 -11.89
C VAL A 139 -11.58 -14.76 -10.83
N PRO A 140 -10.28 -15.09 -10.79
CA PRO A 140 -9.75 -16.02 -9.80
C PRO A 140 -9.84 -15.43 -8.38
N THR A 141 -10.19 -16.25 -7.40
CA THR A 141 -10.28 -15.88 -5.98
C THR A 141 -9.28 -16.59 -5.10
N SER A 142 -8.43 -17.41 -5.69
CA SER A 142 -7.30 -18.09 -5.04
C SER A 142 -6.13 -18.19 -6.01
N PHE A 143 -4.93 -18.43 -5.45
CA PHE A 143 -3.74 -18.63 -6.27
C PHE A 143 -3.87 -19.89 -7.15
N THR A 144 -4.54 -20.93 -6.66
CA THR A 144 -4.81 -22.12 -7.46
C THR A 144 -5.70 -21.79 -8.66
N GLU A 145 -6.79 -21.02 -8.46
CA GLU A 145 -7.66 -20.59 -9.56
C GLU A 145 -6.94 -19.64 -10.53
N LEU A 146 -6.02 -18.80 -10.02
CA LEU A 146 -5.16 -17.97 -10.89
C LEU A 146 -4.32 -18.83 -11.81
N LEU A 147 -3.71 -19.91 -11.30
CA LEU A 147 -2.93 -20.81 -12.16
C LEU A 147 -3.83 -21.57 -13.14
N ASP A 148 -5.04 -22.00 -12.74
CA ASP A 148 -6.03 -22.60 -13.66
C ASP A 148 -6.40 -21.63 -14.79
N PHE A 149 -6.63 -20.35 -14.45
CA PHE A 149 -6.91 -19.30 -15.43
C PHE A 149 -5.72 -19.11 -16.39
N LEU A 150 -4.50 -19.02 -15.87
CA LEU A 150 -3.30 -18.82 -16.68
C LEU A 150 -3.01 -19.99 -17.61
N GLU A 151 -3.26 -21.24 -17.19
CA GLU A 151 -3.15 -22.43 -18.06
C GLU A 151 -4.16 -22.33 -19.23
N ALA A 152 -5.41 -21.99 -18.96
CA ALA A 152 -6.42 -21.80 -19.99
C ALA A 152 -6.09 -20.60 -20.91
N TRP A 153 -5.49 -19.54 -20.36
CA TRP A 153 -5.05 -18.38 -21.13
C TRP A 153 -3.91 -18.74 -22.10
N VAL A 154 -2.94 -19.54 -21.68
CA VAL A 154 -1.88 -20.05 -22.56
C VAL A 154 -2.47 -20.84 -23.73
N GLU A 155 -3.44 -21.73 -23.48
CA GLU A 155 -4.13 -22.46 -24.55
C GLU A 155 -4.82 -21.52 -25.54
N ARG A 156 -5.49 -20.47 -25.03
CA ARG A 156 -6.13 -19.45 -25.87
C ARG A 156 -5.12 -18.70 -26.75
N ILE A 157 -3.99 -18.25 -26.20
CA ILE A 157 -2.96 -17.53 -26.97
C ILE A 157 -2.38 -18.40 -28.09
N ILE A 158 -2.24 -19.70 -27.84
CA ILE A 158 -1.74 -20.67 -28.84
C ILE A 158 -2.73 -20.81 -30.02
N ASP A 159 -4.03 -20.82 -29.71
CA ASP A 159 -5.10 -20.97 -30.70
C ASP A 159 -5.41 -19.64 -31.43
N GLU A 160 -5.26 -18.50 -30.76
CA GLU A 160 -5.56 -17.16 -31.29
C GLU A 160 -4.36 -16.20 -31.10
N PRO A 161 -3.24 -16.41 -31.88
CA PRO A 161 -1.99 -15.66 -31.63
C PRO A 161 -2.02 -14.17 -32.02
N GLU A 162 -3.11 -13.67 -32.59
CA GLU A 162 -3.28 -12.24 -32.95
C GLU A 162 -3.96 -11.41 -31.86
N ASP A 163 -4.24 -12.00 -30.69
CA ASP A 163 -4.84 -11.27 -29.57
C ASP A 163 -3.79 -10.34 -28.91
N ASP A 164 -4.09 -9.04 -28.90
CA ASP A 164 -3.18 -7.98 -28.40
C ASP A 164 -3.27 -7.76 -26.87
N ILE A 165 -3.98 -8.62 -26.13
CA ILE A 165 -4.20 -8.48 -24.71
C ILE A 165 -3.13 -9.23 -23.92
N SER A 166 -2.36 -8.51 -23.11
CA SER A 166 -1.36 -9.08 -22.20
C SER A 166 -2.00 -9.57 -20.90
N VAL A 167 -1.45 -10.64 -20.33
CA VAL A 167 -1.90 -11.14 -19.03
C VAL A 167 -1.58 -10.17 -17.90
N CYS A 168 -0.36 -9.65 -17.86
CA CYS A 168 0.03 -8.72 -16.78
C CYS A 168 1.22 -7.86 -17.20
N ASN A 169 1.13 -6.55 -17.03
CA ASN A 169 2.22 -5.60 -17.28
C ASN A 169 3.43 -5.85 -16.37
N ALA A 170 3.23 -6.37 -15.17
CA ALA A 170 4.31 -6.66 -14.24
C ALA A 170 5.23 -7.78 -14.75
N PHE A 171 4.72 -8.72 -15.56
CA PHE A 171 5.52 -9.77 -16.17
C PHE A 171 6.56 -9.22 -17.16
N ALA A 172 6.25 -8.12 -17.83
CA ALA A 172 7.14 -7.47 -18.78
C ALA A 172 8.17 -6.54 -18.13
N SER A 173 8.19 -6.45 -16.79
CA SER A 173 9.09 -5.57 -16.05
C SER A 173 10.54 -6.00 -16.21
N GLU A 174 11.43 -5.07 -16.58
CA GLU A 174 12.87 -5.26 -16.60
C GLU A 174 13.46 -5.72 -15.25
N ALA A 175 12.71 -5.49 -14.16
CA ALA A 175 13.11 -5.87 -12.81
C ALA A 175 13.26 -7.39 -12.62
N TYR A 176 12.55 -8.21 -13.40
CA TYR A 176 12.58 -9.66 -13.30
C TYR A 176 13.51 -10.34 -14.33
N GLY A 177 13.97 -9.61 -15.36
CA GLY A 177 14.88 -10.16 -16.38
C GLY A 177 14.20 -11.05 -17.43
N GLU A 178 15.00 -11.92 -18.06
CA GLU A 178 14.51 -12.81 -19.15
C GLU A 178 13.53 -13.89 -18.65
N ASP A 179 13.62 -14.27 -17.37
CA ASP A 179 12.75 -15.27 -16.72
C ASP A 179 11.61 -14.60 -15.94
N SER A 180 11.14 -13.44 -16.39
CA SER A 180 10.20 -12.57 -15.67
C SER A 180 8.91 -13.28 -15.23
N TYR A 181 8.31 -14.09 -16.10
CA TYR A 181 7.05 -14.78 -15.81
C TYR A 181 7.19 -15.82 -14.69
N ILE A 182 8.22 -16.68 -14.76
CA ILE A 182 8.49 -17.69 -13.72
C ILE A 182 8.81 -17.00 -12.40
N SER A 183 9.70 -16.01 -12.43
CA SER A 183 10.12 -15.26 -11.23
C SER A 183 8.95 -14.59 -10.53
N TYR A 184 8.07 -13.96 -11.32
CA TYR A 184 6.87 -13.30 -10.81
C TYR A 184 5.92 -14.29 -10.12
N LEU A 185 5.57 -15.40 -10.80
CA LEU A 185 4.68 -16.41 -10.24
C LEU A 185 5.27 -17.08 -8.99
N VAL A 186 6.57 -17.37 -8.99
CA VAL A 186 7.26 -17.95 -7.84
C VAL A 186 7.29 -17.01 -6.65
N ASP A 187 7.53 -15.70 -6.86
CA ASP A 187 7.48 -14.71 -5.79
C ASP A 187 6.08 -14.61 -5.18
N HIS A 188 5.04 -14.54 -6.01
CA HIS A 188 3.66 -14.54 -5.55
C HIS A 188 3.29 -15.82 -4.78
N LEU A 189 3.70 -16.97 -5.29
CA LEU A 189 3.50 -18.25 -4.61
C LEU A 189 4.11 -18.22 -3.19
N ILE A 190 5.38 -17.85 -3.08
CA ILE A 190 6.10 -17.84 -1.81
C ILE A 190 5.47 -16.86 -0.83
N GLN A 191 5.20 -15.62 -1.26
CA GLN A 191 4.63 -14.60 -0.40
C GLN A 191 3.24 -14.98 0.14
N ASN A 192 2.34 -15.45 -0.72
CA ASN A 192 1.01 -15.89 -0.29
C ASN A 192 1.08 -17.14 0.59
N TYR A 193 1.98 -18.08 0.28
CA TYR A 193 2.16 -19.29 1.08
C TYR A 193 2.63 -18.97 2.50
N ILE A 194 3.61 -18.09 2.65
CA ILE A 194 4.11 -17.63 3.95
C ILE A 194 3.02 -16.89 4.72
N MET A 195 2.26 -16.04 4.06
CA MET A 195 1.17 -15.29 4.68
C MET A 195 0.13 -16.24 5.30
N ASP A 196 -0.29 -17.27 4.58
CA ASP A 196 -1.24 -18.25 5.06
C ASP A 196 -0.71 -19.07 6.25
N TYR A 197 0.56 -19.48 6.21
CA TYR A 197 1.19 -20.22 7.32
C TYR A 197 1.34 -19.37 8.57
N ASN A 198 1.79 -18.11 8.42
CA ASN A 198 1.93 -17.18 9.53
C ASN A 198 0.58 -16.84 10.17
N TYR A 199 -0.44 -16.59 9.35
CA TYR A 199 -1.78 -16.32 9.84
C TYR A 199 -2.34 -17.53 10.63
N ALA A 200 -2.12 -18.74 10.12
CA ALA A 200 -2.54 -19.98 10.80
C ALA A 200 -1.67 -20.34 12.01
N ASN A 201 -0.62 -19.56 12.30
CA ASN A 201 0.37 -19.80 13.35
C ASN A 201 0.96 -21.23 13.28
N LYS A 202 1.29 -21.67 12.06
CA LYS A 202 1.88 -22.98 11.78
C LYS A 202 3.37 -22.85 11.50
N PRO A 203 4.18 -23.87 11.86
CA PRO A 203 5.58 -23.93 11.44
C PRO A 203 5.68 -23.90 9.91
N LEU A 204 6.47 -22.95 9.38
CA LEU A 204 6.62 -22.82 7.94
C LEU A 204 7.38 -24.03 7.37
N ARG A 205 6.80 -24.68 6.38
CA ARG A 205 7.38 -25.83 5.66
C ARG A 205 7.01 -25.75 4.19
N PHE A 206 7.99 -25.79 3.33
CA PHE A 206 7.81 -25.73 1.88
C PHE A 206 7.75 -27.14 1.24
N ASP A 207 8.36 -28.16 1.87
CA ASP A 207 8.26 -29.55 1.38
C ASP A 207 6.88 -30.13 1.68
N THR A 208 5.86 -29.63 0.97
CA THR A 208 4.48 -30.11 1.03
C THR A 208 3.95 -30.44 -0.35
N PRO A 209 3.02 -31.38 -0.47
CA PRO A 209 2.41 -31.72 -1.76
C PRO A 209 1.78 -30.50 -2.45
N LEU A 210 1.16 -29.59 -1.70
CA LEU A 210 0.55 -28.36 -2.22
C LEU A 210 1.62 -27.46 -2.84
N PHE A 211 2.65 -27.10 -2.07
CA PHE A 211 3.68 -26.18 -2.55
C PHE A 211 4.43 -26.76 -3.76
N ARG A 212 4.77 -28.04 -3.72
CA ARG A 212 5.43 -28.72 -4.85
C ARG A 212 4.61 -28.65 -6.14
N ASN A 213 3.32 -28.96 -6.04
CA ASN A 213 2.42 -28.91 -7.19
C ASN A 213 2.31 -27.48 -7.76
N LEU A 214 2.12 -26.48 -6.89
CA LEU A 214 2.00 -25.08 -7.32
C LEU A 214 3.31 -24.55 -7.91
N LEU A 215 4.45 -24.93 -7.35
CA LEU A 215 5.78 -24.54 -7.90
C LEU A 215 6.02 -25.10 -9.32
N GLU A 216 5.70 -26.39 -9.52
CA GLU A 216 5.79 -27.03 -10.83
C GLU A 216 4.87 -26.35 -11.85
N ARG A 217 3.66 -25.98 -11.45
CA ARG A 217 2.73 -25.22 -12.31
C ARG A 217 3.27 -23.84 -12.64
N CYS A 218 3.80 -23.10 -11.66
CA CYS A 218 4.41 -21.79 -11.88
C CYS A 218 5.55 -21.86 -12.90
N GLU A 219 6.43 -22.87 -12.80
CA GLU A 219 7.54 -23.08 -13.74
C GLU A 219 7.02 -23.34 -15.16
N LYS A 220 6.06 -24.25 -15.32
CA LYS A 220 5.47 -24.59 -16.62
C LYS A 220 4.74 -23.40 -17.24
N ILE A 221 3.80 -22.80 -16.49
CA ILE A 221 2.99 -21.67 -16.96
C ILE A 221 3.89 -20.48 -17.34
N GLY A 222 4.88 -20.16 -16.49
CA GLY A 222 5.80 -19.05 -16.74
C GLY A 222 6.63 -19.27 -18.01
N ALA A 223 7.08 -20.50 -18.27
CA ALA A 223 7.79 -20.86 -19.51
C ALA A 223 6.87 -20.74 -20.74
N ASP A 224 5.64 -21.23 -20.65
CA ASP A 224 4.66 -21.15 -21.74
C ASP A 224 4.25 -19.70 -22.02
N LEU A 225 3.99 -18.88 -21.00
CA LEU A 225 3.71 -17.44 -21.16
C LEU A 225 4.89 -16.72 -21.82
N TYR A 226 6.12 -16.98 -21.42
CA TYR A 226 7.31 -16.39 -22.06
C TYR A 226 7.39 -16.68 -23.56
N LEU A 227 6.99 -17.87 -23.96
CA LEU A 227 7.05 -18.28 -25.37
C LEU A 227 5.92 -17.71 -26.23
N PHE A 228 4.72 -17.61 -25.67
CA PHE A 228 3.50 -17.36 -26.43
C PHE A 228 2.87 -15.99 -26.14
N GLU A 229 3.07 -15.39 -24.95
CA GLU A 229 2.53 -14.09 -24.64
C GLU A 229 3.03 -13.02 -25.61
N PRO A 230 2.16 -12.31 -26.33
CA PRO A 230 2.56 -11.21 -27.18
C PRO A 230 3.27 -10.15 -26.32
N ARG A 231 4.46 -9.72 -26.74
CA ARG A 231 5.21 -8.65 -26.07
C ARG A 231 4.61 -7.29 -26.38
N VAL A 232 3.33 -7.14 -26.06
CA VAL A 232 2.58 -5.92 -26.33
C VAL A 232 3.02 -4.86 -25.31
N LYS A 233 3.60 -3.80 -25.81
CA LYS A 233 3.78 -2.54 -25.07
C LYS A 233 2.46 -1.77 -25.16
N GLY A 234 1.42 -2.23 -24.48
CA GLY A 234 0.12 -1.60 -24.53
C GLY A 234 -0.49 -1.50 -23.13
N ASP A 235 -1.44 -0.57 -22.98
CA ASP A 235 -2.15 -0.30 -21.74
C ASP A 235 -3.20 -1.41 -21.38
N PHE A 236 -3.22 -2.51 -22.11
CA PHE A 236 -4.19 -3.59 -21.95
C PHE A 236 -3.57 -4.82 -21.30
N ALA A 237 -3.43 -4.77 -19.98
CA ALA A 237 -3.13 -5.94 -19.18
C ALA A 237 -4.36 -6.42 -18.42
N LEU A 238 -4.57 -7.75 -18.36
CA LEU A 238 -5.67 -8.34 -17.58
C LEU A 238 -5.49 -8.11 -16.08
N PHE A 239 -4.26 -8.28 -15.60
CA PHE A 239 -3.92 -8.18 -14.19
C PHE A 239 -2.85 -7.11 -13.93
N GLU A 240 -2.90 -6.52 -12.76
CA GLU A 240 -1.93 -5.55 -12.28
C GLU A 240 -1.59 -5.80 -10.80
N ASP A 241 -0.32 -5.63 -10.44
CA ASP A 241 0.08 -5.42 -9.05
C ASP A 241 -0.06 -3.94 -8.73
N LEU A 242 -0.88 -3.63 -7.74
CA LEU A 242 -1.18 -2.27 -7.34
C LEU A 242 -0.76 -2.01 -5.90
N TYR A 243 -0.23 -0.81 -5.69
CA TYR A 243 0.00 -0.22 -4.38
C TYR A 243 -0.84 1.03 -4.26
N GLY A 244 -1.73 1.05 -3.27
CA GLY A 244 -2.71 2.12 -3.13
C GLY A 244 -3.97 1.86 -3.95
N MET A 245 -4.69 2.93 -4.30
CA MET A 245 -5.98 2.84 -4.98
C MET A 245 -5.87 3.34 -6.42
N ARG A 246 -6.50 2.63 -7.34
CA ARG A 246 -6.70 3.08 -8.71
C ARG A 246 -8.11 2.73 -9.17
N GLU A 247 -8.79 3.71 -9.74
CA GLU A 247 -10.20 3.65 -10.15
C GLU A 247 -10.56 2.51 -11.10
N LEU A 248 -9.63 2.10 -11.95
CA LEU A 248 -9.89 1.16 -13.05
C LEU A 248 -9.54 -0.29 -12.71
N ALA A 249 -9.12 -0.57 -11.47
CA ALA A 249 -8.71 -1.92 -11.09
C ALA A 249 -9.57 -2.46 -9.95
N HIS A 250 -9.93 -3.71 -10.05
CA HIS A 250 -10.69 -4.41 -9.01
C HIS A 250 -9.80 -5.42 -8.29
N LEU A 251 -9.73 -5.29 -6.97
CA LEU A 251 -8.95 -6.18 -6.11
C LEU A 251 -9.38 -7.64 -6.26
N ILE A 252 -8.39 -8.50 -6.41
CA ILE A 252 -8.54 -9.95 -6.33
C ILE A 252 -7.98 -10.40 -4.98
N PRO A 253 -8.80 -10.92 -4.07
CA PRO A 253 -8.34 -11.39 -2.78
C PRO A 253 -7.72 -12.79 -2.93
N LEU A 254 -6.47 -12.87 -3.42
CA LEU A 254 -5.77 -14.13 -3.58
C LEU A 254 -5.45 -14.75 -2.22
N ARG A 255 -5.84 -16.00 -2.07
CA ARG A 255 -5.46 -16.95 -1.02
C ARG A 255 -4.92 -18.18 -1.70
N MET A 256 -4.19 -19.05 -1.01
CA MET A 256 -3.61 -20.23 -1.68
C MET A 256 -4.67 -21.15 -2.27
N THR A 257 -5.72 -21.42 -1.49
CA THR A 257 -6.89 -22.18 -1.90
C THR A 257 -8.18 -21.55 -1.36
N ASN A 258 -9.33 -21.90 -1.92
CA ASN A 258 -10.63 -21.37 -1.50
C ASN A 258 -11.05 -21.77 -0.06
N GLU A 259 -10.34 -22.69 0.57
CA GLU A 259 -10.57 -23.10 1.95
C GLU A 259 -9.93 -22.16 2.98
N GLN A 260 -9.01 -21.28 2.55
CA GLN A 260 -8.28 -20.39 3.43
C GLN A 260 -8.96 -19.00 3.54
N PRO A 261 -8.74 -18.27 4.64
CA PRO A 261 -9.30 -16.94 4.79
C PRO A 261 -8.72 -15.97 3.76
N VAL A 262 -9.50 -14.96 3.40
CA VAL A 262 -9.01 -13.84 2.62
C VAL A 262 -8.12 -12.97 3.52
N LEU A 263 -6.90 -12.72 3.09
CA LEU A 263 -5.95 -11.81 3.73
C LEU A 263 -5.49 -10.78 2.70
N ILE A 264 -5.49 -9.51 3.10
CA ILE A 264 -5.06 -8.40 2.25
C ILE A 264 -3.76 -7.84 2.82
N LYS A 265 -2.66 -8.04 2.11
CA LYS A 265 -1.35 -7.52 2.52
C LYS A 265 -1.41 -5.99 2.62
N ALA A 266 -1.01 -5.47 3.78
CA ALA A 266 -1.04 -4.04 4.05
C ALA A 266 0.26 -3.57 4.69
N SER A 267 0.55 -2.29 4.52
CA SER A 267 1.64 -1.58 5.18
C SER A 267 1.07 -0.47 6.04
N LEU A 268 1.52 -0.40 7.29
CA LEU A 268 1.10 0.60 8.25
C LEU A 268 2.30 1.49 8.62
N TYR A 269 2.16 2.79 8.43
CA TYR A 269 3.09 3.79 8.92
C TYR A 269 2.65 4.29 10.29
N THR A 270 3.55 4.21 11.23
CA THR A 270 3.23 4.48 12.64
C THR A 270 4.34 5.26 13.32
N GLY A 271 3.95 6.30 14.06
CA GLY A 271 4.82 6.99 15.01
C GLY A 271 4.86 6.25 16.34
N PHE A 272 6.05 6.09 16.89
CA PHE A 272 6.31 5.46 18.19
C PHE A 272 6.98 6.44 19.15
N LEU A 273 6.64 6.30 20.42
CA LEU A 273 7.33 6.98 21.51
C LEU A 273 8.56 6.16 21.92
N ASN A 274 9.74 6.79 21.89
CA ASN A 274 10.96 6.14 22.35
C ASN A 274 10.90 5.91 23.87
N ALA A 275 10.96 4.66 24.31
CA ALA A 275 10.92 4.32 25.74
C ALA A 275 12.04 4.98 26.59
N ARG A 276 13.12 5.42 25.93
CA ARG A 276 14.26 6.11 26.57
C ARG A 276 14.32 7.60 26.23
N GLY A 277 13.30 8.14 25.52
CA GLY A 277 13.19 9.58 25.22
C GLY A 277 13.13 10.43 26.49
N GLN A 278 13.66 11.64 26.42
CA GLN A 278 13.78 12.52 27.58
C GLN A 278 12.48 13.31 27.86
N HIS A 279 11.66 13.52 26.85
CA HIS A 279 10.48 14.39 26.91
C HIS A 279 9.19 13.61 26.63
N GLN A 280 8.93 12.55 27.39
CA GLN A 280 7.84 11.59 27.17
C GLN A 280 6.46 12.25 27.06
N GLU A 281 6.16 13.23 27.91
CA GLU A 281 4.86 13.91 27.93
C GLU A 281 4.64 14.74 26.66
N LEU A 282 5.58 15.62 26.31
CA LEU A 282 5.52 16.45 25.11
C LEU A 282 5.56 15.61 23.82
N ALA A 283 6.36 14.54 23.80
CA ALA A 283 6.41 13.63 22.67
C ALA A 283 5.10 12.83 22.49
N THR A 284 4.41 12.50 23.58
CA THR A 284 3.05 11.92 23.53
C THR A 284 2.06 12.92 22.93
N GLU A 285 2.07 14.19 23.37
CA GLU A 285 1.21 15.25 22.81
C GLU A 285 1.49 15.47 21.31
N TYR A 286 2.76 15.33 20.89
CA TYR A 286 3.08 15.36 19.46
C TYR A 286 2.46 14.18 18.71
N LEU A 287 2.53 12.97 19.23
CA LEU A 287 1.89 11.80 18.63
C LEU A 287 0.36 11.90 18.61
N GLU A 288 -0.25 12.57 19.61
CA GLU A 288 -1.66 12.93 19.58
C GLU A 288 -1.99 13.90 18.43
N ALA A 289 -1.08 14.86 18.17
CA ALA A 289 -1.23 15.71 17.00
C ALA A 289 -1.08 14.93 15.70
N VAL A 290 -0.15 13.97 15.61
CA VAL A 290 0.05 13.12 14.45
C VAL A 290 -1.23 12.35 14.11
N VAL A 291 -1.81 11.64 15.08
CA VAL A 291 -3.00 10.80 14.83
C VAL A 291 -4.28 11.61 14.56
N THR A 292 -4.39 12.83 15.12
CA THR A 292 -5.57 13.70 14.92
C THR A 292 -5.48 14.64 13.72
N CYS A 293 -4.30 14.80 13.15
CA CYS A 293 -4.04 15.68 12.00
C CYS A 293 -3.64 14.91 10.75
N VAL A 294 -4.05 13.64 10.66
CA VAL A 294 -3.87 12.85 9.44
C VAL A 294 -4.59 13.54 8.29
N ALA A 295 -3.90 13.68 7.15
CA ALA A 295 -4.53 14.22 5.96
C ALA A 295 -5.75 13.36 5.58
N PRO A 296 -6.90 13.96 5.24
CA PRO A 296 -8.13 13.20 5.00
C PRO A 296 -7.97 12.07 3.99
N GLU A 297 -7.19 12.28 2.92
CA GLU A 297 -6.89 11.28 1.90
C GLU A 297 -6.05 10.11 2.42
N MET A 298 -5.25 10.33 3.46
CA MET A 298 -4.49 9.27 4.13
C MET A 298 -5.31 8.58 5.21
N GLY A 299 -6.08 9.35 5.97
CA GLY A 299 -6.94 8.87 7.05
C GLY A 299 -8.07 7.98 6.56
N ALA A 300 -8.57 8.23 5.35
CA ALA A 300 -9.62 7.43 4.74
C ALA A 300 -9.32 5.92 4.72
N TYR A 301 -8.05 5.53 4.71
CA TYR A 301 -7.62 4.14 4.70
C TYR A 301 -7.40 3.53 6.09
N LEU A 302 -7.52 4.33 7.12
CA LEU A 302 -7.37 3.90 8.52
C LEU A 302 -8.72 3.66 9.19
N TYR A 303 -9.73 4.49 8.88
CA TYR A 303 -10.98 4.59 9.61
C TYR A 303 -12.14 3.85 8.93
N ARG A 304 -12.93 3.12 9.72
CA ARG A 304 -14.09 2.35 9.23
C ARG A 304 -15.19 3.23 8.61
N ASP A 305 -15.40 4.40 9.20
CA ASP A 305 -16.46 5.33 8.84
C ASP A 305 -15.93 6.54 8.05
N ALA A 306 -14.83 6.34 7.29
CA ALA A 306 -14.27 7.39 6.46
C ALA A 306 -15.27 7.83 5.37
N GLU A 307 -15.27 9.12 5.08
CA GLU A 307 -16.09 9.76 4.05
C GLU A 307 -15.23 10.01 2.79
N PRO A 308 -15.83 10.07 1.58
CA PRO A 308 -15.11 10.46 0.38
C PRO A 308 -14.40 11.80 0.52
N VAL A 309 -13.20 11.92 -0.01
CA VAL A 309 -12.37 13.12 0.06
C VAL A 309 -12.37 13.83 -1.27
N GLU A 310 -12.99 15.01 -1.34
CA GLU A 310 -13.01 15.81 -2.55
C GLU A 310 -11.60 16.29 -2.94
N ASN A 311 -11.33 16.34 -4.25
CA ASN A 311 -10.12 16.93 -4.81
C ASN A 311 -10.28 18.46 -4.89
N PRO A 312 -9.59 19.26 -4.07
CA PRO A 312 -9.77 20.70 -4.01
C PRO A 312 -9.33 21.40 -5.30
N ASP A 313 -8.38 20.83 -6.05
CA ASP A 313 -7.93 21.40 -7.32
C ASP A 313 -8.96 21.19 -8.41
N PHE A 314 -9.54 20.01 -8.48
CA PHE A 314 -10.61 19.68 -9.39
C PHE A 314 -11.86 20.51 -9.11
N ARG A 315 -12.22 20.68 -7.84
CA ARG A 315 -13.32 21.54 -7.41
C ARG A 315 -13.10 22.99 -7.86
N ARG A 316 -11.90 23.54 -7.69
CA ARG A 316 -11.58 24.90 -8.17
C ARG A 316 -11.71 25.03 -9.68
N ALA A 317 -11.33 24.00 -10.43
CA ALA A 317 -11.52 23.97 -11.88
C ALA A 317 -13.00 23.98 -12.27
N MET A 318 -13.82 23.17 -11.60
CA MET A 318 -15.27 23.15 -11.80
C MET A 318 -15.92 24.49 -11.45
N ASP A 319 -15.58 25.08 -10.32
CA ASP A 319 -16.12 26.38 -9.88
C ASP A 319 -15.76 27.49 -10.88
N LYS A 320 -14.55 27.45 -11.44
CA LYS A 320 -14.11 28.38 -12.49
C LYS A 320 -14.92 28.20 -13.76
N LEU A 321 -15.11 26.97 -14.22
CA LEU A 321 -15.91 26.68 -15.43
C LEU A 321 -17.37 27.10 -15.24
N GLN A 322 -17.95 26.87 -14.04
CA GLN A 322 -19.29 27.32 -13.72
C GLN A 322 -19.41 28.85 -13.77
N ALA A 323 -18.44 29.58 -13.23
CA ALA A 323 -18.42 31.03 -13.28
C ALA A 323 -18.31 31.57 -14.73
N GLU A 324 -17.56 30.89 -15.60
CA GLU A 324 -17.46 31.23 -17.03
C GLU A 324 -18.79 30.98 -17.75
N ILE A 325 -19.50 29.90 -17.43
CA ILE A 325 -20.86 29.62 -17.97
C ILE A 325 -21.82 30.71 -17.51
N ASP A 326 -21.87 31.04 -16.22
CA ASP A 326 -22.77 32.04 -15.67
C ASP A 326 -22.54 33.43 -16.30
N ASP A 327 -21.28 33.82 -16.51
CA ASP A 327 -20.94 35.11 -17.18
C ASP A 327 -21.36 35.14 -18.64
N ALA A 328 -21.14 34.03 -19.36
CA ALA A 328 -21.54 33.90 -20.75
C ALA A 328 -23.09 33.93 -20.93
N GLU A 329 -23.81 33.19 -20.06
CA GLU A 329 -25.28 33.22 -20.04
C GLU A 329 -25.83 34.62 -19.70
N LYS A 330 -25.23 35.30 -18.74
CA LYS A 330 -25.58 36.67 -18.39
C LYS A 330 -25.36 37.62 -19.57
N LYS A 331 -24.30 37.48 -20.34
CA LYS A 331 -24.02 38.25 -21.55
C LYS A 331 -25.12 37.98 -22.61
N LEU A 332 -25.48 36.72 -22.83
CA LEU A 332 -26.55 36.34 -23.75
C LEU A 332 -27.90 36.95 -23.35
N ALA A 333 -28.19 36.99 -22.05
CA ALA A 333 -29.45 37.52 -21.52
C ALA A 333 -29.57 39.05 -21.56
N THR A 334 -28.42 39.76 -21.33
CA THR A 334 -28.45 41.22 -21.14
C THR A 334 -28.06 42.02 -22.38
N SER A 335 -27.34 41.43 -23.35
CA SER A 335 -26.89 42.13 -24.56
C SER A 335 -27.97 42.19 -25.62
N THR A 336 -28.66 43.31 -25.68
CA THR A 336 -29.75 43.56 -26.66
C THR A 336 -29.22 43.93 -28.05
N GLU A 337 -27.97 44.35 -28.17
CA GLU A 337 -27.34 44.84 -29.41
C GLU A 337 -26.35 43.81 -30.03
N MET A 338 -26.32 42.58 -29.54
CA MET A 338 -25.42 41.52 -30.04
C MET A 338 -25.88 41.06 -31.40
N GLU A 339 -24.95 41.00 -32.36
CA GLU A 339 -25.24 40.50 -33.71
C GLU A 339 -25.69 39.02 -33.69
N PRO A 340 -26.62 38.60 -34.59
CA PRO A 340 -27.14 37.22 -34.56
C PRO A 340 -26.08 36.13 -34.66
N VAL A 341 -24.99 36.36 -35.40
CA VAL A 341 -23.88 35.42 -35.55
C VAL A 341 -23.08 35.32 -34.25
N GLU A 342 -22.80 36.45 -33.62
CA GLU A 342 -22.11 36.50 -32.31
C GLU A 342 -22.92 35.80 -31.20
N ARG A 343 -24.22 36.04 -31.18
CA ARG A 343 -25.14 35.38 -30.24
C ARG A 343 -25.14 33.86 -30.41
N HIS A 344 -25.20 33.40 -31.65
CA HIS A 344 -25.18 31.96 -31.95
C HIS A 344 -23.84 31.34 -31.52
N THR A 345 -22.70 31.99 -31.85
CA THR A 345 -21.37 31.52 -31.45
C THR A 345 -21.22 31.44 -29.94
N LEU A 346 -21.73 32.46 -29.22
CA LEU A 346 -21.66 32.45 -27.75
C LEU A 346 -22.57 31.38 -27.14
N GLN A 347 -23.75 31.14 -27.74
CA GLN A 347 -24.63 30.05 -27.31
C GLN A 347 -23.98 28.69 -27.50
N ASP A 348 -23.33 28.43 -28.64
CA ASP A 348 -22.62 27.19 -28.92
C ASP A 348 -21.48 26.99 -27.90
N GLN A 349 -20.76 28.06 -27.53
CA GLN A 349 -19.70 28.00 -26.49
C GLN A 349 -20.29 27.62 -25.13
N VAL A 350 -21.43 28.23 -24.74
CA VAL A 350 -22.10 27.88 -23.47
C VAL A 350 -22.53 26.41 -23.47
N ASP A 351 -23.06 25.92 -24.58
CA ASP A 351 -23.49 24.52 -24.67
C ASP A 351 -22.30 23.53 -24.61
N VAL A 352 -21.14 23.92 -25.13
CA VAL A 352 -19.91 23.14 -25.00
C VAL A 352 -19.42 23.12 -23.55
N MET A 353 -19.31 24.31 -22.91
CA MET A 353 -18.85 24.43 -21.52
C MET A 353 -19.78 23.67 -20.54
N LYS A 354 -21.11 23.69 -20.79
CA LYS A 354 -22.05 22.91 -19.96
C LYS A 354 -21.85 21.41 -20.08
N ARG A 355 -21.60 20.91 -21.29
CA ARG A 355 -21.30 19.49 -21.50
C ARG A 355 -20.01 19.10 -20.82
N GLU A 356 -18.98 19.96 -20.90
CA GLU A 356 -17.73 19.76 -20.20
C GLU A 356 -17.93 19.72 -18.67
N TRP A 357 -18.71 20.67 -18.12
CA TRP A 357 -19.05 20.70 -16.72
C TRP A 357 -19.83 19.44 -16.26
N GLU A 358 -20.78 18.97 -17.08
CA GLU A 358 -21.50 17.72 -16.81
C GLU A 358 -20.57 16.51 -16.81
N GLN A 359 -19.64 16.41 -17.75
CA GLN A 359 -18.63 15.35 -17.78
C GLN A 359 -17.72 15.40 -16.56
N MET A 360 -17.22 16.58 -16.22
CA MET A 360 -16.42 16.77 -15.00
C MET A 360 -17.21 16.40 -13.75
N SER A 361 -18.49 16.77 -13.65
CA SER A 361 -19.32 16.48 -12.47
C SER A 361 -19.55 14.97 -12.23
N MET A 362 -19.42 14.16 -13.28
CA MET A 362 -19.54 12.70 -13.23
C MET A 362 -18.19 11.99 -13.09
N SER A 363 -17.09 12.73 -13.22
CA SER A 363 -15.74 12.17 -13.12
C SER A 363 -15.38 11.78 -11.68
N GLU A 364 -14.78 10.61 -11.50
CA GLU A 364 -14.20 10.18 -10.24
C GLU A 364 -12.98 11.05 -9.84
N GLU A 365 -12.33 11.74 -10.79
CA GLU A 365 -11.21 12.66 -10.53
C GLU A 365 -11.58 13.83 -9.61
N ARG A 366 -12.88 14.08 -9.40
CA ARG A 366 -13.37 15.05 -8.40
C ARG A 366 -13.06 14.64 -6.97
N TYR A 367 -12.63 13.40 -6.75
CA TYR A 367 -12.24 12.90 -5.45
C TYR A 367 -10.74 12.57 -5.40
N LEU A 368 -10.10 12.80 -4.25
CA LEU A 368 -8.83 12.20 -3.89
C LEU A 368 -9.02 10.78 -3.38
N VAL A 369 -10.17 10.53 -2.73
CA VAL A 369 -10.63 9.21 -2.32
C VAL A 369 -12.13 9.14 -2.63
N SER A 370 -12.49 8.28 -3.54
CA SER A 370 -13.89 8.13 -3.98
C SER A 370 -14.68 7.17 -3.07
N GLU A 371 -16.00 7.12 -3.25
CA GLU A 371 -16.83 6.11 -2.57
C GLU A 371 -16.48 4.69 -3.04
N ASN A 372 -16.02 4.52 -4.28
CA ASN A 372 -15.57 3.23 -4.79
C ASN A 372 -14.30 2.76 -4.06
N ASP A 373 -13.37 3.69 -3.81
CA ASP A 373 -12.15 3.42 -3.06
C ASP A 373 -12.49 2.98 -1.63
N LEU A 374 -13.33 3.75 -0.93
CA LEU A 374 -13.75 3.43 0.42
C LEU A 374 -14.49 2.10 0.52
N ARG A 375 -15.28 1.76 -0.49
CA ARG A 375 -15.98 0.46 -0.55
C ARG A 375 -15.00 -0.70 -0.51
N LEU A 376 -13.85 -0.60 -1.17
CA LEU A 376 -12.81 -1.61 -1.12
C LEU A 376 -12.31 -1.82 0.31
N TYR A 377 -11.97 -0.73 1.01
CA TYR A 377 -11.50 -0.81 2.39
C TYR A 377 -12.60 -1.26 3.36
N ARG A 378 -13.83 -0.81 3.19
CA ARG A 378 -14.96 -1.30 3.99
C ARG A 378 -15.21 -2.79 3.81
N ASN A 379 -15.00 -3.31 2.60
CA ASN A 379 -15.16 -4.74 2.33
C ASN A 379 -14.03 -5.59 2.90
N TYR A 380 -12.82 -5.07 2.96
CA TYR A 380 -11.61 -5.83 3.29
C TYR A 380 -10.80 -5.29 4.46
N GLY A 381 -11.21 -4.21 5.10
CA GLY A 381 -10.47 -3.59 6.20
C GLY A 381 -10.27 -4.51 7.41
N ASP A 382 -11.21 -5.42 7.67
CA ASP A 382 -11.07 -6.43 8.72
C ASP A 382 -10.23 -7.65 8.27
N ASN A 383 -9.83 -7.69 7.00
CA ASN A 383 -8.96 -8.72 6.44
C ASN A 383 -7.51 -8.23 6.24
N LEU A 384 -7.19 -7.00 6.66
CA LEU A 384 -5.84 -6.47 6.55
C LEU A 384 -4.84 -7.36 7.31
N TYR A 385 -3.73 -7.65 6.67
CA TYR A 385 -2.65 -8.44 7.22
C TYR A 385 -1.32 -7.71 7.11
N PHE A 386 -0.72 -7.42 8.26
CA PHE A 386 0.56 -6.73 8.36
C PHE A 386 1.69 -7.76 8.49
N GLN A 387 2.24 -8.14 7.34
CA GLN A 387 3.35 -9.08 7.31
C GLN A 387 4.66 -8.38 7.70
N ALA A 388 5.33 -8.92 8.71
CA ALA A 388 6.68 -8.47 9.05
C ALA A 388 7.64 -8.79 7.89
N PRO A 389 8.72 -7.97 7.70
CA PRO A 389 9.77 -8.27 6.75
C PRO A 389 10.32 -9.67 6.97
N SER A 390 10.60 -10.34 5.88
CA SER A 390 11.07 -11.72 5.90
C SER A 390 12.28 -11.88 4.99
N ILE A 391 13.20 -12.75 5.35
CA ILE A 391 14.31 -13.19 4.47
C ILE A 391 13.81 -13.84 3.18
N PHE A 392 12.52 -14.18 3.10
CA PHE A 392 11.87 -14.67 1.89
C PHE A 392 11.36 -13.56 0.95
N ASP A 393 11.44 -12.29 1.36
CA ASP A 393 11.04 -11.17 0.50
C ASP A 393 12.25 -10.68 -0.30
N PRO A 394 12.34 -10.97 -1.60
CA PRO A 394 13.50 -10.61 -2.42
C PRO A 394 13.67 -9.10 -2.61
N SER A 395 12.69 -8.30 -2.24
CA SER A 395 12.76 -6.85 -2.31
C SER A 395 13.49 -6.21 -1.12
N THR A 396 13.70 -6.97 -0.04
CA THR A 396 14.38 -6.49 1.17
C THR A 396 15.90 -6.74 1.12
N GLU A 397 16.65 -6.01 1.95
CA GLU A 397 18.09 -6.23 2.08
C GLU A 397 18.40 -7.65 2.59
N ASP A 398 17.63 -8.12 3.58
CA ASP A 398 17.77 -9.47 4.15
C ASP A 398 17.35 -10.57 3.15
N GLY A 399 16.50 -10.23 2.19
CA GLY A 399 15.99 -11.12 1.15
C GLY A 399 16.90 -11.31 -0.07
N GLN A 400 18.10 -10.72 -0.12
CA GLN A 400 19.01 -10.86 -1.26
C GLN A 400 19.44 -12.31 -1.53
N ASN A 401 19.59 -13.11 -0.47
CA ASN A 401 19.87 -14.54 -0.62
C ASN A 401 18.68 -15.28 -1.26
N MET A 402 17.46 -14.87 -0.93
CA MET A 402 16.23 -15.41 -1.52
C MET A 402 16.13 -15.04 -2.99
N LYS A 403 16.45 -13.79 -3.37
CA LYS A 403 16.51 -13.36 -4.76
C LYS A 403 17.46 -14.24 -5.57
N GLN A 404 18.69 -14.42 -5.09
CA GLN A 404 19.67 -15.28 -5.78
C GLN A 404 19.20 -16.74 -5.88
N LEU A 405 18.55 -17.25 -4.86
CA LEU A 405 18.03 -18.61 -4.82
C LEU A 405 16.91 -18.79 -5.87
N ARG A 406 15.96 -17.85 -5.92
CA ARG A 406 14.89 -17.80 -6.92
C ARG A 406 15.46 -17.71 -8.35
N ASP A 407 16.37 -16.76 -8.60
CA ASP A 407 16.95 -16.55 -9.94
C ASP A 407 17.66 -17.82 -10.43
N ARG A 408 18.35 -18.54 -9.54
CA ARG A 408 18.98 -19.83 -9.89
C ARG A 408 17.95 -20.92 -10.19
N PHE A 409 16.81 -20.94 -9.53
CA PHE A 409 15.72 -21.84 -9.84
C PHE A 409 15.08 -21.49 -11.18
N CYS A 410 14.69 -20.23 -11.38
CA CYS A 410 14.05 -19.77 -12.61
C CYS A 410 14.90 -19.94 -13.87
N THR A 411 16.23 -19.87 -13.73
CA THR A 411 17.19 -20.13 -14.84
C THR A 411 17.55 -21.61 -15.02
N GLY A 412 16.91 -22.54 -14.29
CA GLY A 412 17.18 -23.98 -14.38
C GLY A 412 18.50 -24.42 -13.73
N ASN A 413 19.19 -23.53 -12.99
CA ASN A 413 20.43 -23.85 -12.28
C ASN A 413 20.21 -24.56 -10.92
N LEU A 414 18.95 -24.68 -10.50
CA LEU A 414 18.49 -25.45 -9.36
C LEU A 414 17.26 -26.26 -9.75
N SER A 415 17.21 -27.54 -9.32
CA SER A 415 15.97 -28.30 -9.43
C SER A 415 14.94 -27.86 -8.37
N ALA A 416 13.66 -28.17 -8.60
CA ALA A 416 12.58 -27.92 -7.64
C ALA A 416 12.89 -28.52 -6.25
N ASP A 417 13.41 -29.74 -6.18
CA ASP A 417 13.81 -30.39 -4.93
C ASP A 417 14.92 -29.62 -4.20
N GLN A 418 15.92 -29.14 -4.92
CA GLN A 418 16.99 -28.36 -4.35
C GLN A 418 16.49 -27.00 -3.86
N PHE A 419 15.61 -26.36 -4.63
CA PHE A 419 15.01 -25.07 -4.28
C PHE A 419 14.17 -25.20 -3.01
N ILE A 420 13.26 -26.17 -2.95
CA ILE A 420 12.40 -26.44 -1.79
C ILE A 420 13.25 -26.74 -0.53
N SER A 421 14.29 -27.58 -0.68
CA SER A 421 15.19 -27.88 0.44
C SER A 421 15.88 -26.62 1.01
N ARG A 422 16.27 -25.68 0.14
CA ARG A 422 16.85 -24.40 0.57
C ARG A 422 15.83 -23.48 1.25
N LEU A 423 14.59 -23.46 0.76
CA LEU A 423 13.51 -22.71 1.41
C LEU A 423 13.24 -23.25 2.82
N ASP A 424 13.24 -24.59 3.01
CA ASP A 424 13.06 -25.20 4.33
C ASP A 424 14.25 -24.94 5.26
N GLU A 425 15.50 -24.89 4.74
CA GLU A 425 16.67 -24.48 5.52
C GLU A 425 16.51 -23.04 6.03
N LEU A 426 16.05 -22.11 5.18
CA LEU A 426 15.79 -20.72 5.58
C LEU A 426 14.65 -20.63 6.61
N ALA A 427 13.57 -21.39 6.42
CA ALA A 427 12.46 -21.45 7.37
C ALA A 427 12.92 -21.94 8.75
N TRP A 428 13.78 -22.96 8.78
CA TRP A 428 14.36 -23.46 10.03
C TRP A 428 15.23 -22.43 10.75
N ILE A 429 16.05 -21.65 10.02
CA ILE A 429 16.86 -20.56 10.59
C ILE A 429 15.95 -19.53 11.27
N LEU A 430 14.88 -19.09 10.61
CA LEU A 430 13.92 -18.14 11.18
C LEU A 430 13.26 -18.67 12.47
N GLU A 431 12.91 -19.96 12.50
CA GLU A 431 12.36 -20.57 13.73
C GLU A 431 13.35 -20.51 14.90
N GLN A 432 14.64 -20.71 14.63
CA GLN A 432 15.67 -20.64 15.67
C GLN A 432 15.89 -19.19 16.17
N GLU A 433 15.87 -18.21 15.27
CA GLU A 433 16.00 -16.79 15.62
C GLU A 433 14.78 -16.26 16.37
N GLY A 434 13.59 -16.73 16.04
CA GLY A 434 12.33 -16.36 16.72
C GLY A 434 12.20 -16.92 18.15
N GLN A 435 12.99 -17.93 18.51
CA GLN A 435 13.04 -18.51 19.85
C GLN A 435 14.06 -17.83 20.79
N GLN A 436 14.89 -16.93 20.30
CA GLN A 436 15.81 -16.10 21.09
C GLN A 436 15.19 -14.72 21.36
#